data_4372a7c0781aa69a5b7e3f498e35d3dc
#
_entry.id   4372a7c0781aa69a5b7e3f498e35d3dc
#
_cell.length_a   1.000
_cell.length_b   1.000
_cell.length_c   1.000
_cell.angle_alpha   90.00
_cell.angle_beta   90.00
_cell.angle_gamma   90.00
#
_symmetry.space_group_name_H-M   'P 1'
#
loop_
_entity.id
_entity.type
_entity.pdbx_description
1 polymer ?
#
loop_
_entity_poly.entity_id
_entity_poly.type
_entity_poly.pdbx_seq_one_letter_code
_entity_poly.pdbx_strand_id
1 'polypeptide(L)'
;MKITKLSLETAYLKTLQEFYSSVLELPVEQPHEKEIKIKMGSSELIFTEATTNEPFYHYAINIPANKIEEAKAWLSGKVKLLWMEDYKNDTANFVNWHAKSVYFYDPAGNIVELIARLDLDNSNNETFSASQFLSVNEVGLVFTNENFEKEIMMLETSYSLSYFDKQPPLPKFRAIGDDRGLFVIVPEHRNWYPTDKPSEIFPMTVEFDNEGKSYRLDSV
;
A
#
# COMPACT_ATOMS: atom_id res chain seq x y z
N MET A 1 7.40 -9.61 -8.24
CA MET A 1 7.47 -9.58 -6.75
C MET A 1 6.07 -9.81 -6.17
N LYS A 2 5.92 -10.41 -4.99
CA LYS A 2 4.62 -10.57 -4.32
C LYS A 2 4.78 -10.28 -2.82
N ILE A 3 4.11 -9.25 -2.33
CA ILE A 3 4.14 -8.89 -0.91
C ILE A 3 3.25 -9.87 -0.14
N THR A 4 3.84 -10.59 0.80
CA THR A 4 3.14 -11.61 1.60
C THR A 4 2.76 -11.08 2.97
N LYS A 5 3.54 -10.15 3.52
CA LYS A 5 3.27 -9.53 4.82
C LYS A 5 3.77 -8.09 4.86
N LEU A 6 2.98 -7.21 5.45
CA LEU A 6 3.34 -5.84 5.76
C LEU A 6 3.09 -5.60 7.25
N SER A 7 4.14 -5.32 8.02
CA SER A 7 4.07 -5.03 9.44
C SER A 7 4.40 -3.57 9.69
N LEU A 8 3.49 -2.86 10.35
CA LEU A 8 3.49 -1.43 10.59
C LEU A 8 3.26 -1.15 12.07
N GLU A 9 3.65 0.02 12.54
CA GLU A 9 3.33 0.50 13.88
C GLU A 9 2.15 1.47 13.88
N THR A 10 1.42 1.58 14.97
CA THR A 10 0.32 2.53 15.12
C THR A 10 0.07 2.93 16.57
N ALA A 11 -0.29 4.19 16.80
CA ALA A 11 -0.82 4.65 18.08
C ALA A 11 -2.33 4.36 18.25
N TYR A 12 -3.00 3.87 17.20
CA TYR A 12 -4.46 3.77 17.12
C TYR A 12 -4.95 2.33 16.93
N LEU A 13 -4.30 1.35 17.59
CA LEU A 13 -4.50 -0.08 17.33
C LEU A 13 -5.98 -0.51 17.41
N LYS A 14 -6.69 -0.10 18.49
CA LYS A 14 -8.10 -0.45 18.67
C LYS A 14 -8.99 0.18 17.59
N THR A 15 -8.74 1.43 17.23
CA THR A 15 -9.52 2.13 16.19
C THR A 15 -9.31 1.50 14.82
N LEU A 16 -8.07 1.07 14.53
CA LEU A 16 -7.78 0.32 13.30
C LEU A 16 -8.46 -1.06 13.30
N GLN A 17 -8.47 -1.75 14.43
CA GLN A 17 -9.19 -3.02 14.56
C GLN A 17 -10.67 -2.86 14.21
N GLU A 18 -11.33 -1.87 14.80
CA GLU A 18 -12.75 -1.57 14.53
C GLU A 18 -12.97 -1.16 13.07
N PHE A 19 -12.10 -0.35 12.51
CA PHE A 19 -12.19 0.10 11.13
C PHE A 19 -12.05 -1.05 10.13
N TYR A 20 -10.98 -1.85 10.23
CA TYR A 20 -10.78 -2.93 9.27
C TYR A 20 -11.81 -4.06 9.42
N SER A 21 -12.26 -4.36 10.65
CA SER A 21 -13.24 -5.43 10.87
C SER A 21 -14.68 -5.02 10.57
N SER A 22 -15.09 -3.81 10.99
CA SER A 22 -16.51 -3.43 10.96
C SER A 22 -16.85 -2.49 9.81
N VAL A 23 -15.92 -1.62 9.37
CA VAL A 23 -16.14 -0.71 8.24
C VAL A 23 -15.74 -1.36 6.93
N LEU A 24 -14.53 -1.93 6.87
CA LEU A 24 -14.04 -2.62 5.67
C LEU A 24 -14.37 -4.12 5.65
N GLU A 25 -15.02 -4.66 6.68
CA GLU A 25 -15.54 -6.03 6.72
C GLU A 25 -14.47 -7.11 6.43
N LEU A 26 -13.21 -6.83 6.81
CA LEU A 26 -12.09 -7.74 6.63
C LEU A 26 -11.93 -8.67 7.85
N PRO A 27 -11.42 -9.89 7.67
CA PRO A 27 -11.04 -10.73 8.79
C PRO A 27 -9.89 -10.12 9.59
N VAL A 28 -10.12 -9.84 10.86
CA VAL A 28 -9.14 -9.29 11.80
C VAL A 28 -8.96 -10.24 12.98
N GLU A 29 -7.72 -10.62 13.24
CA GLU A 29 -7.31 -11.41 14.41
C GLU A 29 -6.52 -10.51 15.36
N GLN A 30 -6.64 -10.74 16.65
CA GLN A 30 -5.84 -10.09 17.69
C GLN A 30 -5.08 -11.15 18.49
N PRO A 31 -3.84 -11.53 18.07
CA PRO A 31 -3.06 -12.57 18.72
C PRO A 31 -2.69 -12.21 20.17
N HIS A 32 -2.49 -10.91 20.43
CA HIS A 32 -2.25 -10.35 21.77
C HIS A 32 -2.65 -8.86 21.81
N GLU A 33 -2.65 -8.26 23.00
CA GLU A 33 -3.18 -6.91 23.24
C GLU A 33 -2.53 -5.79 22.38
N LYS A 34 -1.29 -6.00 21.93
CA LYS A 34 -0.48 -5.01 21.20
C LYS A 34 -0.34 -5.28 19.70
N GLU A 35 -1.10 -6.20 19.16
CA GLU A 35 -1.01 -6.57 17.74
C GLU A 35 -2.36 -6.95 17.17
N ILE A 36 -2.64 -6.48 15.97
CA ILE A 36 -3.75 -6.97 15.13
C ILE A 36 -3.20 -7.47 13.80
N LYS A 37 -3.84 -8.50 13.25
CA LYS A 37 -3.56 -9.07 11.93
C LYS A 37 -4.80 -8.99 11.07
N ILE A 38 -4.67 -8.41 9.91
CA ILE A 38 -5.73 -8.22 8.95
C ILE A 38 -5.42 -9.08 7.74
N LYS A 39 -6.33 -10.01 7.42
CA LYS A 39 -6.17 -10.84 6.22
C LYS A 39 -6.62 -10.06 4.99
N MET A 40 -5.72 -9.84 4.04
CA MET A 40 -5.98 -9.19 2.76
C MET A 40 -5.65 -10.15 1.61
N GLY A 41 -6.60 -11.00 1.27
CA GLY A 41 -6.42 -12.01 0.22
C GLY A 41 -5.20 -12.89 0.48
N SER A 42 -4.15 -12.76 -0.34
CA SER A 42 -2.91 -13.53 -0.18
C SER A 42 -1.87 -12.87 0.72
N SER A 43 -2.14 -11.67 1.26
CA SER A 43 -1.23 -10.95 2.15
C SER A 43 -1.78 -10.85 3.58
N GLU A 44 -0.89 -10.55 4.52
CA GLU A 44 -1.23 -10.15 5.88
C GLU A 44 -0.77 -8.71 6.10
N LEU A 45 -1.67 -7.84 6.57
CA LEU A 45 -1.33 -6.53 7.12
C LEU A 45 -1.37 -6.62 8.64
N ILE A 46 -0.25 -6.28 9.28
CA ILE A 46 -0.09 -6.35 10.73
C ILE A 46 0.13 -4.94 11.26
N PHE A 47 -0.58 -4.58 12.31
CA PHE A 47 -0.27 -3.39 13.09
C PHE A 47 0.13 -3.78 14.50
N THR A 48 1.23 -3.19 14.97
CA THR A 48 1.70 -3.28 16.36
C THR A 48 1.60 -1.92 17.04
N GLU A 49 1.41 -1.92 18.36
CA GLU A 49 1.30 -0.69 19.13
C GLU A 49 2.61 0.10 19.12
N ALA A 50 2.58 1.32 18.59
CA ALA A 50 3.69 2.26 18.65
C ALA A 50 3.83 2.82 20.08
N THR A 51 5.07 2.98 20.55
CA THR A 51 5.35 3.44 21.91
C THR A 51 5.63 4.93 22.04
N THR A 52 6.00 5.61 20.95
CA THR A 52 6.53 6.98 21.02
C THR A 52 5.97 7.95 19.97
N ASN A 53 5.42 7.46 18.87
CA ASN A 53 5.06 8.26 17.70
C ASN A 53 3.63 7.95 17.25
N GLU A 54 3.10 8.77 16.36
CA GLU A 54 1.89 8.49 15.57
C GLU A 54 2.28 8.19 14.13
N PRO A 55 2.87 7.01 13.85
CA PRO A 55 3.35 6.69 12.53
C PRO A 55 2.21 6.54 11.53
N PHE A 56 2.48 6.91 10.29
CA PHE A 56 1.58 6.72 9.17
C PHE A 56 2.35 6.24 7.93
N TYR A 57 1.65 5.56 7.07
CA TYR A 57 2.25 4.90 5.91
C TYR A 57 1.39 5.10 4.67
N HIS A 58 1.98 4.82 3.51
CA HIS A 58 1.25 4.63 2.27
C HIS A 58 1.36 3.17 1.82
N TYR A 59 0.25 2.56 1.47
CA TYR A 59 0.20 1.24 0.85
C TYR A 59 -1.04 1.08 -0.02
N ALA A 60 -0.89 0.29 -1.08
CA ALA A 60 -1.97 -0.05 -1.99
C ALA A 60 -2.41 -1.51 -1.85
N ILE A 61 -3.69 -1.73 -2.01
CA ILE A 61 -4.33 -3.04 -2.00
C ILE A 61 -4.81 -3.34 -3.42
N ASN A 62 -4.36 -4.46 -3.98
CA ASN A 62 -4.82 -4.91 -5.28
C ASN A 62 -6.26 -5.41 -5.21
N ILE A 63 -7.07 -4.97 -6.16
CA ILE A 63 -8.44 -5.44 -6.39
C ILE A 63 -8.55 -5.97 -7.84
N PRO A 64 -9.61 -6.71 -8.19
CA PRO A 64 -9.77 -7.20 -9.57
C PRO A 64 -9.76 -6.08 -10.61
N ALA A 65 -9.12 -6.33 -11.74
CA ALA A 65 -8.85 -5.35 -12.79
C ALA A 65 -10.09 -4.59 -13.28
N ASN A 66 -11.26 -5.24 -13.25
CA ASN A 66 -12.54 -4.67 -13.70
C ASN A 66 -13.41 -4.07 -12.58
N LYS A 67 -12.89 -3.89 -11.33
CA LYS A 67 -13.73 -3.60 -10.16
C LYS A 67 -13.58 -2.19 -9.56
N ILE A 68 -12.82 -1.28 -10.16
CA ILE A 68 -12.57 0.03 -9.55
C ILE A 68 -13.86 0.82 -9.27
N GLU A 69 -14.82 0.83 -10.21
CA GLU A 69 -16.08 1.58 -10.04
C GLU A 69 -16.99 0.94 -8.98
N GLU A 70 -17.04 -0.40 -8.94
CA GLU A 70 -17.79 -1.10 -7.90
C GLU A 70 -17.13 -0.94 -6.52
N ALA A 71 -15.78 -0.98 -6.45
CA ALA A 71 -15.03 -0.74 -5.23
C ALA A 71 -15.28 0.67 -4.68
N LYS A 72 -15.27 1.67 -5.57
CA LYS A 72 -15.62 3.05 -5.24
C LYS A 72 -17.03 3.16 -4.70
N ALA A 73 -18.01 2.53 -5.34
CA ALA A 73 -19.40 2.53 -4.88
C ALA A 73 -19.52 1.83 -3.52
N TRP A 74 -18.80 0.72 -3.30
CA TRP A 74 -18.77 -0.01 -2.04
C TRP A 74 -18.13 0.80 -0.89
N LEU A 75 -17.10 1.60 -1.19
CA LEU A 75 -16.47 2.51 -0.23
C LEU A 75 -17.35 3.72 0.11
N SER A 76 -18.31 4.07 -0.77
CA SER A 76 -19.21 5.20 -0.54
C SER A 76 -20.02 5.00 0.74
N GLY A 77 -20.01 6.03 1.62
CA GLY A 77 -20.63 5.95 2.95
C GLY A 77 -19.81 5.24 4.02
N LYS A 78 -18.72 4.55 3.64
CA LYS A 78 -17.77 3.92 4.58
C LYS A 78 -16.58 4.84 4.88
N VAL A 79 -16.01 5.45 3.83
CA VAL A 79 -14.84 6.33 3.91
C VAL A 79 -15.03 7.57 3.03
N LYS A 80 -14.27 8.61 3.33
CA LYS A 80 -14.17 9.78 2.46
C LYS A 80 -13.04 9.54 1.45
N LEU A 81 -13.38 9.40 0.16
CA LEU A 81 -12.39 9.31 -0.89
C LEU A 81 -11.63 10.64 -1.05
N LEU A 82 -10.35 10.54 -1.38
CA LEU A 82 -9.50 11.68 -1.65
C LEU A 82 -9.74 12.19 -3.08
N TRP A 83 -9.90 13.51 -3.20
CA TRP A 83 -10.04 14.18 -4.48
C TRP A 83 -8.66 14.41 -5.10
N MET A 84 -8.56 14.22 -6.41
CA MET A 84 -7.32 14.41 -7.16
C MET A 84 -7.49 15.51 -8.20
N GLU A 85 -6.83 16.64 -7.97
CA GLU A 85 -6.95 17.82 -8.84
C GLU A 85 -6.47 17.56 -10.27
N ASP A 86 -5.45 16.72 -10.44
CA ASP A 86 -4.90 16.36 -11.76
C ASP A 86 -5.93 15.64 -12.64
N TYR A 87 -6.81 14.85 -12.02
CA TYR A 87 -7.87 14.12 -12.72
C TYR A 87 -9.24 14.79 -12.60
N LYS A 88 -9.37 15.81 -11.72
CA LYS A 88 -10.67 16.40 -11.33
C LYS A 88 -11.69 15.30 -10.96
N ASN A 89 -11.23 14.32 -10.20
CA ASN A 89 -11.97 13.12 -9.84
C ASN A 89 -11.38 12.53 -8.54
N ASP A 90 -12.12 11.62 -7.92
CA ASP A 90 -11.66 10.75 -6.83
C ASP A 90 -11.17 9.37 -7.35
N THR A 91 -11.06 9.21 -8.68
CA THR A 91 -10.46 8.05 -9.34
C THR A 91 -9.29 8.50 -10.21
N ALA A 92 -8.07 8.05 -9.89
CA ALA A 92 -6.89 8.21 -10.72
C ALA A 92 -6.92 7.22 -11.89
N ASN A 93 -6.50 7.67 -13.07
CA ASN A 93 -6.28 6.81 -14.22
C ASN A 93 -4.81 6.91 -14.65
N PHE A 94 -3.99 6.02 -14.13
CA PHE A 94 -2.56 5.95 -14.43
C PHE A 94 -2.32 5.26 -15.77
N VAL A 95 -2.43 6.03 -16.85
CA VAL A 95 -2.37 5.50 -18.23
C VAL A 95 -1.09 4.71 -18.48
N ASN A 96 0.07 5.22 -18.07
CA ASN A 96 1.35 4.55 -18.27
C ASN A 96 1.48 3.27 -17.45
N TRP A 97 0.85 3.21 -16.28
CA TRP A 97 0.87 2.04 -15.40
C TRP A 97 -0.23 1.02 -15.74
N HIS A 98 -1.13 1.37 -16.68
CA HIS A 98 -2.32 0.57 -16.98
C HIS A 98 -3.10 0.23 -15.70
N ALA A 99 -3.33 1.24 -14.85
CA ALA A 99 -3.96 1.07 -13.54
C ALA A 99 -4.95 2.18 -13.23
N LYS A 100 -5.95 1.86 -12.41
CA LYS A 100 -6.88 2.82 -11.84
C LYS A 100 -6.89 2.69 -10.33
N SER A 101 -7.00 3.82 -9.63
CA SER A 101 -6.93 3.83 -8.17
C SER A 101 -7.91 4.81 -7.54
N VAL A 102 -8.31 4.48 -6.32
CA VAL A 102 -8.99 5.38 -5.38
C VAL A 102 -8.22 5.40 -4.06
N TYR A 103 -8.25 6.53 -3.37
CA TYR A 103 -7.48 6.77 -2.16
C TYR A 103 -8.37 7.21 -1.02
N PHE A 104 -8.03 6.82 0.20
CA PHE A 104 -8.67 7.29 1.42
C PHE A 104 -7.68 7.25 2.60
N TYR A 105 -8.03 7.93 3.69
CA TYR A 105 -7.33 7.76 4.95
C TYR A 105 -8.02 6.71 5.81
N ASP A 106 -7.24 5.84 6.43
CA ASP A 106 -7.71 5.09 7.57
C ASP A 106 -7.67 5.97 8.85
N PRO A 107 -8.24 5.51 9.99
CA PRO A 107 -8.28 6.31 11.22
C PRO A 107 -6.92 6.66 11.84
N ALA A 108 -5.85 5.95 11.50
CA ALA A 108 -4.48 6.29 11.92
C ALA A 108 -3.82 7.29 10.96
N GLY A 109 -4.51 7.71 9.90
CA GLY A 109 -3.99 8.62 8.90
C GLY A 109 -3.06 7.96 7.88
N ASN A 110 -3.08 6.64 7.77
CA ASN A 110 -2.44 5.95 6.67
C ASN A 110 -3.15 6.31 5.35
N ILE A 111 -2.36 6.50 4.30
CA ILE A 111 -2.88 6.71 2.95
C ILE A 111 -3.08 5.34 2.33
N VAL A 112 -4.33 4.90 2.28
CA VAL A 112 -4.71 3.61 1.74
C VAL A 112 -5.23 3.78 0.31
N GLU A 113 -4.72 2.95 -0.58
CA GLU A 113 -5.09 2.92 -1.98
C GLU A 113 -5.77 1.58 -2.32
N LEU A 114 -6.87 1.60 -3.05
CA LEU A 114 -7.32 0.44 -3.81
C LEU A 114 -6.90 0.61 -5.27
N ILE A 115 -6.10 -0.33 -5.77
CA ILE A 115 -5.57 -0.31 -7.13
C ILE A 115 -6.06 -1.49 -7.96
N ALA A 116 -6.61 -1.19 -9.14
CA ALA A 116 -6.96 -2.15 -10.18
C ALA A 116 -5.90 -2.11 -11.29
N ARG A 117 -5.08 -3.16 -11.40
CA ARG A 117 -4.05 -3.35 -12.44
C ARG A 117 -4.68 -4.00 -13.65
N LEU A 118 -4.78 -3.29 -14.77
CA LEU A 118 -5.52 -3.74 -15.96
C LEU A 118 -4.77 -4.83 -16.75
N ASP A 119 -3.48 -5.00 -16.50
CA ASP A 119 -2.67 -6.04 -17.14
C ASP A 119 -2.64 -7.37 -16.35
N LEU A 120 -3.27 -7.40 -15.17
CA LEU A 120 -3.41 -8.63 -14.42
C LEU A 120 -4.68 -9.39 -14.87
N ASP A 121 -4.52 -10.68 -15.17
CA ASP A 121 -5.64 -11.57 -15.48
C ASP A 121 -6.34 -12.02 -14.17
N ASN A 122 -7.04 -11.07 -13.54
CA ASN A 122 -7.70 -11.28 -12.24
C ASN A 122 -9.12 -10.68 -12.20
N SER A 123 -9.74 -10.48 -13.36
CA SER A 123 -11.12 -9.98 -13.45
C SER A 123 -12.10 -10.88 -12.68
N ASN A 124 -13.10 -10.28 -12.06
CA ASN A 124 -14.10 -10.97 -11.26
C ASN A 124 -15.52 -10.52 -11.67
N ASN A 125 -16.46 -11.46 -11.78
CA ASN A 125 -17.85 -11.20 -12.13
C ASN A 125 -18.79 -11.06 -10.93
N GLU A 126 -18.31 -11.43 -9.71
CA GLU A 126 -19.09 -11.26 -8.49
C GLU A 126 -19.22 -9.79 -8.12
N THR A 127 -20.28 -9.42 -7.41
CA THR A 127 -20.42 -8.08 -6.83
C THR A 127 -19.25 -7.78 -5.90
N PHE A 128 -18.70 -6.58 -5.96
CA PHE A 128 -17.54 -6.19 -5.16
C PHE A 128 -17.85 -6.25 -3.65
N SER A 129 -16.93 -6.83 -2.90
CA SER A 129 -16.95 -6.92 -1.44
C SER A 129 -15.52 -7.03 -0.88
N ALA A 130 -15.37 -7.02 0.42
CA ALA A 130 -14.08 -7.20 1.11
C ALA A 130 -13.31 -8.45 0.68
N SER A 131 -14.00 -9.53 0.26
CA SER A 131 -13.37 -10.75 -0.24
C SER A 131 -12.55 -10.55 -1.52
N GLN A 132 -12.72 -9.42 -2.19
CA GLN A 132 -11.98 -9.05 -3.40
C GLN A 132 -10.77 -8.13 -3.13
N PHE A 133 -10.37 -7.96 -1.88
CA PHE A 133 -9.05 -7.43 -1.52
C PHE A 133 -8.03 -8.55 -1.73
N LEU A 134 -7.29 -8.50 -2.84
CA LEU A 134 -6.51 -9.64 -3.33
C LEU A 134 -5.14 -9.79 -2.67
N SER A 135 -4.48 -8.68 -2.40
CA SER A 135 -3.16 -8.64 -1.75
C SER A 135 -2.75 -7.20 -1.44
N VAL A 136 -1.79 -7.00 -0.56
CA VAL A 136 -0.99 -5.76 -0.55
C VAL A 136 -0.20 -5.73 -1.86
N ASN A 137 -0.33 -4.63 -2.61
CA ASN A 137 0.29 -4.46 -3.93
C ASN A 137 1.43 -3.46 -3.93
N GLU A 138 1.24 -2.31 -3.26
CA GLU A 138 2.28 -1.31 -3.14
C GLU A 138 2.61 -1.02 -1.68
N VAL A 139 3.88 -0.74 -1.43
CA VAL A 139 4.36 -0.26 -0.12
C VAL A 139 5.24 0.96 -0.35
N GLY A 140 4.89 2.06 0.33
CA GLY A 140 5.67 3.28 0.34
C GLY A 140 6.89 3.12 1.23
N LEU A 141 8.08 3.26 0.65
CA LEU A 141 9.35 3.31 1.38
C LEU A 141 9.85 4.76 1.39
N VAL A 142 10.29 5.22 2.56
CA VAL A 142 10.85 6.56 2.73
C VAL A 142 12.30 6.44 3.18
N PHE A 143 13.20 7.10 2.47
CA PHE A 143 14.61 7.16 2.82
C PHE A 143 15.07 8.60 3.02
N THR A 144 16.14 8.80 3.78
CA THR A 144 16.73 10.13 3.91
C THR A 144 17.22 10.62 2.55
N ASN A 145 17.20 11.94 2.33
CA ASN A 145 17.72 12.52 1.09
C ASN A 145 19.18 12.12 0.81
N GLU A 146 19.99 11.98 1.87
CA GLU A 146 21.40 11.61 1.78
C GLU A 146 21.60 10.15 1.31
N ASN A 147 20.76 9.22 1.79
CA ASN A 147 20.91 7.80 1.51
C ASN A 147 20.04 7.31 0.34
N PHE A 148 19.21 8.16 -0.26
CA PHE A 148 18.19 7.77 -1.22
C PHE A 148 18.69 6.84 -2.34
N GLU A 149 19.73 7.23 -3.04
CA GLU A 149 20.27 6.43 -4.15
C GLU A 149 20.99 5.15 -3.65
N LYS A 150 21.63 5.21 -2.49
CA LYS A 150 22.29 4.05 -1.89
C LYS A 150 21.28 2.96 -1.48
N GLU A 151 20.18 3.36 -0.85
CA GLU A 151 19.14 2.43 -0.43
C GLU A 151 18.42 1.80 -1.64
N ILE A 152 18.21 2.56 -2.72
CA ILE A 152 17.66 2.03 -3.97
C ILE A 152 18.59 0.97 -4.56
N MET A 153 19.90 1.25 -4.65
CA MET A 153 20.87 0.28 -5.15
C MET A 153 20.91 -1.00 -4.28
N MET A 154 20.75 -0.85 -2.97
CA MET A 154 20.64 -1.99 -2.06
C MET A 154 19.40 -2.84 -2.35
N LEU A 155 18.24 -2.22 -2.61
CA LEU A 155 17.03 -2.97 -2.98
C LEU A 155 17.23 -3.77 -4.28
N GLU A 156 17.85 -3.19 -5.30
CA GLU A 156 18.14 -3.87 -6.56
C GLU A 156 19.09 -5.05 -6.36
N THR A 157 20.19 -4.85 -5.63
CA THR A 157 21.26 -5.84 -5.50
C THR A 157 20.95 -6.95 -4.49
N SER A 158 20.36 -6.61 -3.33
CA SER A 158 20.13 -7.58 -2.26
C SER A 158 18.89 -8.43 -2.46
N TYR A 159 17.89 -7.90 -3.18
CA TYR A 159 16.60 -8.57 -3.35
C TYR A 159 16.28 -8.96 -4.80
N SER A 160 17.25 -8.78 -5.72
CA SER A 160 17.09 -9.05 -7.15
C SER A 160 15.86 -8.33 -7.73
N LEU A 161 15.62 -7.11 -7.30
CA LEU A 161 14.51 -6.30 -7.77
C LEU A 161 14.96 -5.39 -8.92
N SER A 162 14.04 -5.08 -9.82
CA SER A 162 14.27 -4.18 -10.95
C SER A 162 13.33 -2.98 -10.89
N TYR A 163 13.71 -1.89 -11.53
CA TYR A 163 12.78 -0.78 -11.76
C TYR A 163 11.52 -1.27 -12.47
N PHE A 164 10.39 -0.72 -12.06
CA PHE A 164 9.12 -0.97 -12.73
C PHE A 164 9.18 -0.45 -14.17
N ASP A 165 8.99 -1.32 -15.13
CA ASP A 165 9.18 -1.04 -16.56
C ASP A 165 8.27 0.07 -17.12
N LYS A 166 7.12 0.30 -16.45
CA LYS A 166 6.15 1.34 -16.80
C LYS A 166 6.43 2.71 -16.17
N GLN A 167 7.48 2.82 -15.33
CA GLN A 167 7.82 4.04 -14.63
C GLN A 167 9.31 4.33 -14.70
N PRO A 168 9.75 5.25 -15.58
CA PRO A 168 11.14 5.67 -15.58
C PRO A 168 11.52 6.33 -14.23
N PRO A 169 12.77 6.16 -13.78
CA PRO A 169 13.25 6.78 -12.56
C PRO A 169 13.10 8.31 -12.60
N LEU A 170 12.53 8.89 -11.56
CA LEU A 170 12.43 10.34 -11.37
C LEU A 170 13.32 10.78 -10.20
N PRO A 171 13.81 12.02 -10.13
CA PRO A 171 14.75 12.46 -9.09
C PRO A 171 14.29 12.20 -7.64
N LYS A 172 12.99 12.26 -7.39
CA LYS A 172 12.39 12.09 -6.04
C LYS A 172 11.30 11.00 -6.00
N PHE A 173 11.34 10.06 -6.93
CA PHE A 173 10.40 8.96 -6.99
C PHE A 173 11.00 7.78 -7.74
N ARG A 174 10.92 6.61 -7.15
CA ARG A 174 11.28 5.33 -7.78
C ARG A 174 10.14 4.35 -7.58
N ALA A 175 9.93 3.53 -8.58
CA ALA A 175 9.07 2.36 -8.50
C ALA A 175 9.92 1.13 -8.80
N ILE A 176 9.96 0.16 -7.89
CA ILE A 176 10.78 -1.05 -7.98
C ILE A 176 9.90 -2.26 -7.73
N GLY A 177 9.90 -3.21 -8.66
CA GLY A 177 9.07 -4.41 -8.66
C GLY A 177 8.26 -4.56 -9.94
N ASP A 178 7.06 -5.11 -9.86
CA ASP A 178 6.16 -5.37 -10.99
C ASP A 178 4.68 -5.15 -10.63
N ASP A 179 3.75 -5.44 -11.56
CA ASP A 179 2.31 -5.27 -11.34
C ASP A 179 1.74 -6.10 -10.16
N ARG A 180 2.45 -7.13 -9.70
CA ARG A 180 2.00 -8.00 -8.59
C ARG A 180 2.50 -7.55 -7.24
N GLY A 181 3.54 -6.71 -7.23
CA GLY A 181 4.08 -6.13 -6.01
C GLY A 181 5.11 -5.04 -6.34
N LEU A 182 5.02 -3.89 -5.67
CA LEU A 182 5.79 -2.71 -6.00
C LEU A 182 6.21 -1.96 -4.75
N PHE A 183 7.46 -1.53 -4.69
CA PHE A 183 7.90 -0.49 -3.78
C PHE A 183 7.80 0.86 -4.47
N VAL A 184 7.03 1.77 -3.89
CA VAL A 184 6.98 3.19 -4.27
C VAL A 184 7.88 3.97 -3.30
N ILE A 185 9.00 4.46 -3.82
CA ILE A 185 10.11 4.95 -3.00
C ILE A 185 10.25 6.45 -3.17
N VAL A 186 10.28 7.16 -2.06
CA VAL A 186 10.38 8.61 -2.01
C VAL A 186 11.43 9.05 -0.99
N PRO A 187 12.12 10.19 -1.20
CA PRO A 187 12.91 10.80 -0.13
C PRO A 187 11.97 11.42 0.92
N GLU A 188 12.47 11.58 2.14
CA GLU A 188 11.78 12.29 3.22
C GLU A 188 11.31 13.70 2.80
N HIS A 189 10.18 14.15 3.36
CA HIS A 189 9.55 15.45 3.12
C HIS A 189 8.99 15.66 1.71
N ARG A 190 8.92 14.63 0.88
CA ARG A 190 8.14 14.67 -0.35
C ARG A 190 6.67 14.36 -0.01
N ASN A 191 5.75 15.19 -0.49
CA ASN A 191 4.33 14.91 -0.26
C ASN A 191 3.90 13.59 -0.94
N TRP A 192 3.15 12.78 -0.20
CA TRP A 192 2.49 11.61 -0.73
C TRP A 192 1.33 12.01 -1.65
N TYR A 193 1.33 11.45 -2.83
CA TYR A 193 0.18 11.59 -3.73
C TYR A 193 -1.02 10.78 -3.19
N PRO A 194 -2.27 11.30 -3.28
CA PRO A 194 -2.67 12.62 -3.78
C PRO A 194 -2.88 13.65 -2.64
N THR A 195 -1.99 13.69 -1.67
CA THR A 195 -2.13 14.48 -0.45
C THR A 195 -1.02 15.54 -0.33
N ASP A 196 -1.20 16.50 0.59
CA ASP A 196 -0.15 17.43 1.02
C ASP A 196 0.64 16.90 2.22
N LYS A 197 0.44 15.62 2.60
CA LYS A 197 1.11 15.02 3.75
C LYS A 197 2.55 14.67 3.38
N PRO A 198 3.56 15.25 4.03
CA PRO A 198 4.94 14.95 3.73
C PRO A 198 5.28 13.52 4.15
N SER A 199 6.15 12.87 3.38
CA SER A 199 6.67 11.55 3.74
C SER A 199 7.63 11.66 4.91
N GLU A 200 7.51 10.74 5.84
CA GLU A 200 8.34 10.60 7.03
C GLU A 200 8.81 9.15 7.16
N ILE A 201 9.96 8.96 7.81
CA ILE A 201 10.54 7.63 8.02
C ILE A 201 9.96 7.04 9.31
N PHE A 202 9.31 5.89 9.18
CA PHE A 202 8.78 5.14 10.30
C PHE A 202 9.16 3.66 10.18
N PRO A 203 9.32 2.94 11.30
CA PRO A 203 9.66 1.52 11.29
C PRO A 203 8.59 0.70 10.54
N MET A 204 9.03 -0.18 9.67
CA MET A 204 8.18 -1.17 9.02
C MET A 204 8.97 -2.43 8.67
N THR A 205 8.27 -3.53 8.52
CA THR A 205 8.80 -4.76 7.95
C THR A 205 7.95 -5.19 6.77
N VAL A 206 8.60 -5.53 5.66
CA VAL A 206 7.94 -6.11 4.48
C VAL A 206 8.51 -7.49 4.22
N GLU A 207 7.65 -8.52 4.21
CA GLU A 207 8.02 -9.85 3.71
C GLU A 207 7.43 -10.03 2.31
N PHE A 208 8.24 -10.52 1.39
CA PHE A 208 7.82 -10.68 0.00
C PHE A 208 8.57 -11.83 -0.69
N ASP A 209 7.93 -12.38 -1.71
CA ASP A 209 8.54 -13.37 -2.60
C ASP A 209 8.95 -12.70 -3.91
N ASN A 210 10.16 -13.00 -4.38
CA ASN A 210 10.65 -12.59 -5.69
C ASN A 210 11.51 -13.71 -6.30
N GLU A 211 11.26 -14.05 -7.57
CA GLU A 211 11.99 -15.11 -8.30
C GLU A 211 12.11 -16.45 -7.54
N GLY A 212 11.04 -16.83 -6.84
CA GLY A 212 10.99 -18.09 -6.08
C GLY A 212 11.75 -18.10 -4.76
N LYS A 213 12.21 -16.94 -4.30
CA LYS A 213 12.84 -16.75 -2.98
C LYS A 213 11.99 -15.84 -2.13
N SER A 214 12.00 -16.09 -0.81
CA SER A 214 11.37 -15.22 0.18
C SER A 214 12.39 -14.29 0.79
N TYR A 215 12.00 -13.04 0.94
CA TYR A 215 12.83 -11.96 1.47
C TYR A 215 12.12 -11.25 2.60
N ARG A 216 12.91 -10.60 3.45
CA ARG A 216 12.46 -9.70 4.49
C ARG A 216 13.25 -8.39 4.39
N LEU A 217 12.53 -7.29 4.35
CA LEU A 217 13.05 -5.92 4.41
C LEU A 217 12.58 -5.28 5.71
N ASP A 218 13.52 -4.88 6.56
CA ASP A 218 13.26 -4.04 7.72
C ASP A 218 13.72 -2.62 7.36
N SER A 219 12.79 -1.67 7.38
CA SER A 219 13.05 -0.24 7.19
C SER A 219 12.95 0.46 8.54
N VAL A 220 13.96 1.25 8.87
CA VAL A 220 14.05 2.06 10.10
C VAL A 220 14.22 3.51 9.72
#